data_7acca99d714f65525d8d405f4cc9e06d
#
_entry.id   7acca99d714f65525d8d405f4cc9e06d
#
_cell.length_a   1.000
_cell.length_b   1.000
_cell.length_c   1.000
_cell.angle_alpha   90.00
_cell.angle_beta   90.00
_cell.angle_gamma   90.00
#
_symmetry.space_group_name_H-M   'P 1'
#
loop_
_entity.id
_entity.type
_entity.pdbx_description
1 polymer ?
#
loop_
_entity_poly.entity_id
_entity_poly.type
_entity_poly.pdbx_seq_one_letter_code
_entity_poly.pdbx_strand_id
1 'polypeptide(L)'
;IGIDNTAQIVEVPVTSMVKNALADSGLDLKSMLRCRNIFALGLVCWLFDRPLESALHLLKNKFAKKPAVYEANAKVLNAGYDYGHNIHASVSTYRIETGDTRPGTYTDVNGNTATAWGLIYASEKSGRPLYLGSYPITPATDILHELAKRKDLGVKACQMEDEIAAVSYTHLRA
;
A
#
# COMPACT_ATOMS: atom_id res chain seq x y z
N ILE A 1 -3.07 14.61 -22.12
CA ILE A 1 -3.80 13.38 -21.74
C ILE A 1 -5.23 13.62 -22.20
N GLY A 2 -5.67 12.91 -23.27
CA GLY A 2 -7.05 12.99 -23.73
C GLY A 2 -7.96 12.27 -22.73
N ILE A 3 -8.58 13.05 -21.84
CA ILE A 3 -9.63 12.53 -20.96
C ILE A 3 -10.93 12.68 -21.73
N ASP A 4 -11.72 11.61 -21.78
CA ASP A 4 -13.03 11.60 -22.43
C ASP A 4 -13.92 12.69 -21.82
N ASN A 5 -14.70 13.41 -22.64
CA ASN A 5 -15.59 14.49 -22.20
C ASN A 5 -16.67 14.06 -21.19
N THR A 6 -16.77 12.76 -20.90
CA THR A 6 -17.67 12.21 -19.87
C THR A 6 -17.05 12.22 -18.46
N ALA A 7 -15.74 12.42 -18.35
CA ALA A 7 -15.05 12.42 -17.05
C ALA A 7 -15.22 13.78 -16.34
N GLN A 8 -15.66 13.74 -15.09
CA GLN A 8 -15.68 14.92 -14.23
C GLN A 8 -14.26 15.18 -13.71
N ILE A 9 -13.70 16.33 -14.06
CA ILE A 9 -12.37 16.74 -13.60
C ILE A 9 -12.54 17.72 -12.43
N VAL A 10 -11.90 17.39 -11.31
CA VAL A 10 -11.85 18.25 -10.13
C VAL A 10 -10.39 18.59 -9.84
N GLU A 11 -10.05 19.86 -9.99
CA GLU A 11 -8.73 20.36 -9.66
C GLU A 11 -8.61 20.66 -8.17
N VAL A 12 -7.63 20.02 -7.50
CA VAL A 12 -7.41 20.18 -6.07
C VAL A 12 -6.01 20.73 -5.81
N PRO A 13 -5.87 21.89 -5.17
CA PRO A 13 -4.57 22.51 -4.88
C PRO A 13 -3.90 21.86 -3.65
N VAL A 14 -3.64 20.55 -3.71
CA VAL A 14 -3.18 19.71 -2.59
C VAL A 14 -1.98 20.32 -1.86
N THR A 15 -1.00 20.85 -2.62
CA THR A 15 0.22 21.41 -2.01
C THR A 15 -0.08 22.62 -1.13
N SER A 16 -0.95 23.53 -1.60
CA SER A 16 -1.36 24.72 -0.83
C SER A 16 -2.19 24.33 0.39
N MET A 17 -3.12 23.40 0.22
CA MET A 17 -3.96 22.90 1.31
C MET A 17 -3.15 22.27 2.43
N VAL A 18 -2.14 21.44 2.09
CA VAL A 18 -1.25 20.81 3.08
C VAL A 18 -0.41 21.87 3.81
N LYS A 19 0.13 22.87 3.10
CA LYS A 19 0.87 23.97 3.72
C LYS A 19 -0.01 24.74 4.71
N ASN A 20 -1.24 25.07 4.30
CA ASN A 20 -2.19 25.80 5.16
C ASN A 20 -2.56 24.95 6.39
N ALA A 21 -2.87 23.67 6.21
CA ALA A 21 -3.20 22.78 7.31
C ALA A 21 -2.05 22.61 8.34
N LEU A 22 -0.81 22.74 7.90
CA LEU A 22 0.38 22.56 8.74
C LEU A 22 1.12 23.86 9.08
N ALA A 23 0.54 25.04 8.79
CA ALA A 23 1.19 26.33 9.00
C ALA A 23 1.76 26.49 10.43
N ASP A 24 1.00 26.04 11.43
CA ASP A 24 1.35 26.17 12.85
C ASP A 24 2.08 24.94 13.42
N SER A 25 2.48 23.99 12.57
CA SER A 25 3.06 22.71 13.02
C SER A 25 4.55 22.77 13.38
N GLY A 26 5.22 23.88 13.02
CA GLY A 26 6.68 23.99 13.18
C GLY A 26 7.50 23.07 12.27
N LEU A 27 6.87 22.36 11.34
CA LEU A 27 7.55 21.46 10.41
C LEU A 27 8.20 22.24 9.26
N ASP A 28 9.34 21.74 8.77
CA ASP A 28 9.96 22.26 7.57
C ASP A 28 9.14 21.92 6.31
N LEU A 29 9.31 22.71 5.26
CA LEU A 29 8.56 22.57 4.01
C LEU A 29 8.65 21.15 3.40
N LYS A 30 9.82 20.52 3.48
CA LYS A 30 10.04 19.16 2.95
C LYS A 30 9.21 18.13 3.70
N SER A 31 9.11 18.26 5.02
CA SER A 31 8.28 17.38 5.88
C SER A 31 6.79 17.60 5.61
N MET A 32 6.34 18.84 5.47
CA MET A 32 4.96 19.16 5.09
C MET A 32 4.59 18.51 3.74
N LEU A 33 5.45 18.64 2.73
CA LEU A 33 5.19 18.10 1.40
C LEU A 33 5.11 16.55 1.35
N ARG A 34 5.72 15.86 2.31
CA ARG A 34 5.57 14.39 2.46
C ARG A 34 4.15 13.97 2.86
N CYS A 35 3.37 14.86 3.44
CA CYS A 35 2.00 14.58 3.86
C CYS A 35 0.97 14.70 2.71
N ARG A 36 1.37 15.09 1.49
CA ARG A 36 0.44 15.29 0.36
C ARG A 36 -0.45 14.08 0.05
N ASN A 37 0.15 12.87 0.09
CA ASN A 37 -0.60 11.63 -0.18
C ASN A 37 -1.64 11.35 0.91
N ILE A 38 -1.42 11.84 2.13
CA ILE A 38 -2.38 11.69 3.22
C ILE A 38 -3.57 12.64 3.06
N PHE A 39 -3.34 13.83 2.50
CA PHE A 39 -4.43 14.72 2.09
C PHE A 39 -5.31 14.05 1.02
N ALA A 40 -4.67 13.49 -0.02
CA ALA A 40 -5.39 12.77 -1.07
C ALA A 40 -6.16 11.57 -0.50
N LEU A 41 -5.59 10.84 0.48
CA LEU A 41 -6.30 9.76 1.16
C LEU A 41 -7.55 10.26 1.89
N GLY A 42 -7.47 11.41 2.59
CA GLY A 42 -8.63 12.02 3.23
C GLY A 42 -9.74 12.35 2.24
N LEU A 43 -9.38 12.95 1.10
CA LEU A 43 -10.33 13.24 0.03
C LEU A 43 -10.97 11.98 -0.56
N VAL A 44 -10.18 10.92 -0.76
CA VAL A 44 -10.68 9.61 -1.23
C VAL A 44 -11.62 8.97 -0.19
N CYS A 45 -11.29 9.06 1.09
CA CYS A 45 -12.18 8.58 2.15
C CYS A 45 -13.54 9.27 2.11
N TRP A 46 -13.56 10.60 1.92
CA TRP A 46 -14.81 11.33 1.73
C TRP A 46 -15.56 10.89 0.46
N LEU A 47 -14.85 10.78 -0.68
CA LEU A 47 -15.44 10.43 -1.97
C LEU A 47 -16.16 9.07 -1.94
N PHE A 48 -15.61 8.11 -1.19
CA PHE A 48 -16.14 6.75 -1.07
C PHE A 48 -16.88 6.47 0.24
N ASP A 49 -17.31 7.52 0.95
CA ASP A 49 -18.03 7.42 2.23
C ASP A 49 -17.34 6.46 3.22
N ARG A 50 -16.02 6.61 3.36
CA ARG A 50 -15.21 5.76 4.25
C ARG A 50 -14.85 6.50 5.54
N PRO A 51 -15.09 5.88 6.70
CA PRO A 51 -14.73 6.46 7.99
C PRO A 51 -13.20 6.61 8.12
N LEU A 52 -12.74 7.69 8.76
CA LEU A 52 -11.32 7.99 8.92
C LEU A 52 -10.63 7.15 10.01
N GLU A 53 -11.39 6.49 10.90
CA GLU A 53 -10.87 5.78 12.07
C GLU A 53 -9.83 4.72 11.70
N SER A 54 -10.09 3.94 10.64
CA SER A 54 -9.17 2.90 10.16
C SER A 54 -7.85 3.51 9.66
N ALA A 55 -7.92 4.63 8.93
CA ALA A 55 -6.75 5.34 8.44
C ALA A 55 -5.96 5.97 9.59
N LEU A 56 -6.64 6.59 10.56
CA LEU A 56 -6.03 7.16 11.76
C LEU A 56 -5.34 6.08 12.61
N HIS A 57 -5.98 4.92 12.79
CA HIS A 57 -5.39 3.79 13.52
C HIS A 57 -4.12 3.27 12.83
N LEU A 58 -4.14 3.12 11.50
CA LEU A 58 -2.98 2.72 10.72
C LEU A 58 -1.84 3.75 10.82
N LEU A 59 -2.14 5.04 10.73
CA LEU A 59 -1.15 6.11 10.90
C LEU A 59 -0.55 6.11 12.31
N LYS A 60 -1.38 5.91 13.35
CA LYS A 60 -0.94 5.83 14.75
C LYS A 60 0.04 4.68 14.95
N ASN A 61 -0.27 3.50 14.42
CA ASN A 61 0.62 2.34 14.51
C ASN A 61 1.93 2.57 13.74
N LYS A 62 1.83 3.09 12.51
CA LYS A 62 3.00 3.35 11.65
C LYS A 62 3.96 4.38 12.25
N PHE A 63 3.43 5.42 12.90
CA PHE A 63 4.21 6.52 13.46
C PHE A 63 4.25 6.50 14.99
N ALA A 64 4.04 5.36 15.64
CA ALA A 64 4.02 5.21 17.08
C ALA A 64 5.28 5.80 17.77
N LYS A 65 6.45 5.71 17.12
CA LYS A 65 7.73 6.26 17.61
C LYS A 65 7.96 7.74 17.27
N LYS A 66 7.03 8.39 16.56
CA LYS A 66 7.15 9.77 16.05
C LYS A 66 5.83 10.51 16.19
N PRO A 67 5.40 10.90 17.42
CA PRO A 67 4.08 11.51 17.65
C PRO A 67 3.82 12.75 16.81
N ALA A 68 4.78 13.66 16.68
CA ALA A 68 4.62 14.87 15.87
C ALA A 68 4.34 14.57 14.39
N VAL A 69 4.92 13.49 13.84
CA VAL A 69 4.64 13.04 12.47
C VAL A 69 3.23 12.46 12.38
N TYR A 70 2.79 11.71 13.40
CA TYR A 70 1.41 11.21 13.46
C TYR A 70 0.42 12.37 13.48
N GLU A 71 0.59 13.34 14.36
CA GLU A 71 -0.30 14.51 14.51
C GLU A 71 -0.40 15.30 13.19
N ALA A 72 0.74 15.57 12.54
CA ALA A 72 0.75 16.25 11.25
C ALA A 72 -0.04 15.47 10.19
N ASN A 73 0.16 14.17 10.10
CA ASN A 73 -0.56 13.32 9.13
C ASN A 73 -2.05 13.23 9.46
N ALA A 74 -2.42 13.12 10.75
CA ALA A 74 -3.82 13.09 11.17
C ALA A 74 -4.52 14.43 10.83
N LYS A 75 -3.87 15.57 11.08
CA LYS A 75 -4.38 16.89 10.73
C LYS A 75 -4.59 17.02 9.21
N VAL A 76 -3.64 16.55 8.41
CA VAL A 76 -3.73 16.61 6.94
C VAL A 76 -4.78 15.64 6.40
N LEU A 77 -4.96 14.47 7.01
CA LEU A 77 -6.01 13.52 6.64
C LEU A 77 -7.40 14.14 6.81
N ASN A 78 -7.65 14.75 7.99
CA ASN A 78 -8.91 15.45 8.24
C ASN A 78 -9.10 16.62 7.25
N ALA A 79 -8.06 17.43 7.02
CA ALA A 79 -8.13 18.55 6.08
C ALA A 79 -8.51 18.09 4.66
N GLY A 80 -8.04 16.92 4.21
CA GLY A 80 -8.43 16.34 2.92
C GLY A 80 -9.89 15.90 2.89
N TYR A 81 -10.37 15.29 3.97
CA TYR A 81 -11.76 14.87 4.13
C TYR A 81 -12.71 16.08 4.17
N ASP A 82 -12.39 17.09 4.96
CA ASP A 82 -13.17 18.33 5.09
C ASP A 82 -13.19 19.13 3.77
N TYR A 83 -12.08 19.12 3.02
CA TYR A 83 -12.04 19.71 1.69
C TYR A 83 -13.06 19.05 0.76
N GLY A 84 -13.19 17.73 0.81
CA GLY A 84 -14.20 16.98 0.06
C GLY A 84 -15.62 17.47 0.40
N HIS A 85 -15.93 17.62 1.69
CA HIS A 85 -17.21 18.16 2.12
C HIS A 85 -17.48 19.58 1.59
N ASN A 86 -16.47 20.41 1.54
CA ASN A 86 -16.60 21.82 1.07
C ASN A 86 -16.84 21.91 -0.45
N ILE A 87 -16.36 20.94 -1.25
CA ILE A 87 -16.60 20.89 -2.70
C ILE A 87 -17.85 20.08 -3.09
N HIS A 88 -18.58 19.57 -2.12
CA HIS A 88 -19.73 18.68 -2.26
C HIS A 88 -20.79 19.16 -3.29
N ALA A 89 -20.93 20.45 -3.48
CA ALA A 89 -21.91 20.98 -4.44
C ALA A 89 -21.66 20.58 -5.91
N SER A 90 -20.47 20.09 -6.23
CA SER A 90 -20.06 19.77 -7.60
C SER A 90 -19.62 18.31 -7.82
N VAL A 91 -19.54 17.49 -6.78
CA VAL A 91 -19.03 16.12 -6.87
C VAL A 91 -19.96 15.14 -6.15
N SER A 92 -20.35 14.06 -6.83
CA SER A 92 -21.10 12.97 -6.23
C SER A 92 -20.18 12.08 -5.40
N THR A 93 -20.66 11.60 -4.24
CA THR A 93 -19.99 10.59 -3.46
C THR A 93 -20.42 9.18 -3.87
N TYR A 94 -19.54 8.23 -3.70
CA TYR A 94 -19.79 6.81 -3.96
C TYR A 94 -19.87 6.07 -2.64
N ARG A 95 -20.77 5.11 -2.53
CA ARG A 95 -20.82 4.20 -1.40
C ARG A 95 -20.45 2.80 -1.85
N ILE A 96 -19.46 2.22 -1.17
CA ILE A 96 -19.09 0.82 -1.34
C ILE A 96 -19.76 0.05 -0.22
N GLU A 97 -20.76 -0.73 -0.57
CA GLU A 97 -21.45 -1.61 0.39
C GLU A 97 -20.58 -2.82 0.73
N THR A 98 -20.76 -3.33 1.95
CA THR A 98 -20.13 -4.60 2.34
C THR A 98 -20.78 -5.73 1.56
N GLY A 99 -19.94 -6.51 0.86
CA GLY A 99 -20.42 -7.74 0.22
C GLY A 99 -20.86 -8.80 1.23
N ASP A 100 -21.56 -9.80 0.73
CA ASP A 100 -21.96 -10.98 1.51
C ASP A 100 -20.73 -11.80 1.87
N THR A 101 -20.14 -11.54 3.03
CA THR A 101 -18.99 -12.30 3.53
C THR A 101 -19.45 -13.33 4.56
N ARG A 102 -19.02 -14.59 4.37
CA ARG A 102 -19.24 -15.62 5.38
C ARG A 102 -18.51 -15.22 6.67
N PRO A 103 -19.08 -15.45 7.86
CA PRO A 103 -18.38 -15.22 9.11
C PRO A 103 -17.05 -16.00 9.14
N GLY A 104 -15.96 -15.33 9.52
CA GLY A 104 -14.64 -15.95 9.55
C GLY A 104 -13.51 -14.95 9.80
N THR A 105 -12.31 -15.48 9.98
CA THR A 105 -11.08 -14.68 10.02
C THR A 105 -10.51 -14.61 8.62
N TYR A 106 -10.30 -13.40 8.13
CA TYR A 106 -9.75 -13.14 6.80
C TYR A 106 -8.40 -12.44 6.92
N THR A 107 -7.53 -12.70 5.97
CA THR A 107 -6.22 -12.05 5.84
C THR A 107 -6.10 -11.47 4.44
N ASP A 108 -5.74 -10.20 4.36
CA ASP A 108 -5.42 -9.59 3.08
C ASP A 108 -4.13 -10.18 2.52
N VAL A 109 -4.21 -10.75 1.33
CA VAL A 109 -3.09 -11.35 0.66
C VAL A 109 -3.10 -10.98 -0.82
N ASN A 110 -1.96 -10.55 -1.33
CA ASN A 110 -1.77 -10.35 -2.77
C ASN A 110 -1.30 -11.66 -3.46
N GLY A 111 -1.37 -11.68 -4.81
CA GLY A 111 -1.01 -12.87 -5.58
C GLY A 111 0.43 -13.35 -5.36
N ASN A 112 1.39 -12.44 -5.22
CA ASN A 112 2.81 -12.79 -4.98
C ASN A 112 3.00 -13.45 -3.62
N THR A 113 2.38 -12.93 -2.58
CA THR A 113 2.40 -13.53 -1.24
C THR A 113 1.72 -14.90 -1.24
N ALA A 114 0.56 -15.03 -1.89
CA ALA A 114 -0.13 -16.30 -2.03
C ALA A 114 0.72 -17.34 -2.77
N THR A 115 1.41 -16.94 -3.84
CA THR A 115 2.34 -17.80 -4.58
C THR A 115 3.49 -18.25 -3.70
N ALA A 116 4.12 -17.36 -2.95
CA ALA A 116 5.21 -17.70 -2.02
C ALA A 116 4.75 -18.72 -0.96
N TRP A 117 3.58 -18.51 -0.36
CA TRP A 117 3.01 -19.43 0.62
C TRP A 117 2.64 -20.79 0.02
N GLY A 118 2.11 -20.78 -1.22
CA GLY A 118 1.81 -22.02 -1.96
C GLY A 118 3.06 -22.85 -2.23
N LEU A 119 4.18 -22.22 -2.60
CA LEU A 119 5.47 -22.88 -2.80
C LEU A 119 6.02 -23.47 -1.50
N ILE A 120 5.94 -22.74 -0.39
CA ILE A 120 6.33 -23.26 0.94
C ILE A 120 5.48 -24.47 1.31
N TYR A 121 4.16 -24.37 1.15
CA TYR A 121 3.25 -25.48 1.45
C TYR A 121 3.54 -26.71 0.59
N ALA A 122 3.81 -26.53 -0.70
CA ALA A 122 4.18 -27.62 -1.60
C ALA A 122 5.50 -28.29 -1.18
N SER A 123 6.50 -27.51 -0.75
CA SER A 123 7.76 -28.00 -0.20
C SER A 123 7.52 -28.87 1.05
N GLU A 124 6.75 -28.38 2.01
CA GLU A 124 6.41 -29.13 3.22
C GLU A 124 5.66 -30.42 2.91
N LYS A 125 4.67 -30.39 2.03
CA LYS A 125 3.87 -31.57 1.67
C LYS A 125 4.65 -32.61 0.88
N SER A 126 5.59 -32.19 0.04
CA SER A 126 6.43 -33.11 -0.75
C SER A 126 7.65 -33.63 0.00
N GLY A 127 8.00 -33.01 1.13
CA GLY A 127 9.25 -33.27 1.85
C GLY A 127 10.51 -32.84 1.07
N ARG A 128 10.36 -32.06 0.01
CA ARG A 128 11.47 -31.58 -0.82
C ARG A 128 11.89 -30.17 -0.40
N PRO A 129 13.20 -29.86 -0.35
CA PRO A 129 13.67 -28.52 -0.03
C PRO A 129 13.24 -27.52 -1.12
N LEU A 130 12.84 -26.31 -0.68
CA LEU A 130 12.48 -25.24 -1.59
C LEU A 130 13.71 -24.40 -1.96
N TYR A 131 13.97 -24.31 -3.25
CA TYR A 131 14.97 -23.45 -3.84
C TYR A 131 14.31 -22.48 -4.82
N LEU A 132 14.65 -21.20 -4.75
CA LEU A 132 14.23 -20.17 -5.69
C LEU A 132 15.47 -19.45 -6.24
N GLY A 133 15.74 -19.61 -7.54
CA GLY A 133 16.60 -18.70 -8.31
C GLY A 133 15.74 -17.67 -9.01
N SER A 134 15.95 -16.40 -8.77
CA SER A 134 15.12 -15.35 -9.34
C SER A 134 15.92 -14.09 -9.67
N TYR A 135 15.59 -13.48 -10.79
CA TYR A 135 16.03 -12.15 -11.16
C TYR A 135 15.01 -11.11 -10.71
N PRO A 136 15.45 -9.99 -10.10
CA PRO A 136 14.51 -8.97 -9.63
C PRO A 136 13.81 -8.27 -10.79
N ILE A 137 12.51 -8.48 -10.90
CA ILE A 137 11.65 -7.81 -11.89
C ILE A 137 10.29 -7.48 -11.26
N THR A 138 9.87 -6.25 -11.43
CA THR A 138 8.55 -5.79 -10.94
C THR A 138 7.44 -6.34 -11.85
N PRO A 139 6.36 -6.92 -11.27
CA PRO A 139 6.01 -7.00 -9.85
C PRO A 139 6.46 -8.30 -9.14
N ALA A 140 7.12 -9.24 -9.82
CA ALA A 140 7.41 -10.58 -9.29
C ALA A 140 8.46 -10.61 -8.17
N THR A 141 9.26 -9.57 -8.00
CA THR A 141 10.31 -9.48 -6.96
C THR A 141 9.78 -9.72 -5.54
N ASP A 142 8.50 -9.42 -5.28
CA ASP A 142 7.91 -9.65 -3.97
C ASP A 142 7.86 -11.13 -3.59
N ILE A 143 7.77 -12.06 -4.56
CA ILE A 143 7.86 -13.50 -4.31
C ILE A 143 9.25 -13.84 -3.74
N LEU A 144 10.32 -13.32 -4.35
CA LEU A 144 11.69 -13.48 -3.87
C LEU A 144 11.83 -12.94 -2.44
N HIS A 145 11.30 -11.73 -2.18
CA HIS A 145 11.38 -11.10 -0.87
C HIS A 145 10.61 -11.89 0.20
N GLU A 146 9.42 -12.41 -0.12
CA GLU A 146 8.64 -13.23 0.83
C GLU A 146 9.33 -14.55 1.15
N LEU A 147 9.87 -15.24 0.16
CA LEU A 147 10.60 -16.49 0.35
C LEU A 147 11.93 -16.30 1.08
N ALA A 148 12.66 -15.21 0.81
CA ALA A 148 13.92 -14.89 1.47
C ALA A 148 13.78 -14.66 3.00
N LYS A 149 12.59 -14.27 3.47
CA LYS A 149 12.28 -14.12 4.90
C LYS A 149 12.15 -15.46 5.62
N ARG A 150 11.90 -16.55 4.91
CA ARG A 150 11.53 -17.85 5.47
C ARG A 150 12.70 -18.85 5.51
N LYS A 151 13.86 -18.35 5.92
CA LYS A 151 15.04 -19.21 6.20
C LYS A 151 14.80 -20.21 7.32
N ASP A 152 13.89 -19.89 8.23
CA ASP A 152 13.40 -20.76 9.31
C ASP A 152 12.78 -22.07 8.78
N LEU A 153 12.24 -22.07 7.57
CA LEU A 153 11.66 -23.23 6.89
C LEU A 153 12.62 -23.88 5.89
N GLY A 154 13.91 -23.56 5.95
CA GLY A 154 14.92 -24.13 5.05
C GLY A 154 14.85 -23.61 3.60
N VAL A 155 14.10 -22.56 3.34
CA VAL A 155 14.00 -21.94 2.01
C VAL A 155 15.33 -21.35 1.59
N LYS A 156 15.80 -21.72 0.41
CA LYS A 156 16.99 -21.19 -0.24
C LYS A 156 16.57 -20.26 -1.38
N ALA A 157 16.58 -18.95 -1.14
CA ALA A 157 16.29 -17.93 -2.15
C ALA A 157 17.59 -17.25 -2.58
N CYS A 158 17.87 -17.27 -3.88
CA CYS A 158 19.04 -16.66 -4.50
C CYS A 158 18.61 -15.63 -5.54
N GLN A 159 19.12 -14.41 -5.40
CA GLN A 159 18.99 -13.39 -6.43
C GLN A 159 20.07 -13.60 -7.48
N MET A 160 19.67 -13.66 -8.74
CA MET A 160 20.55 -13.80 -9.89
C MET A 160 20.79 -12.45 -10.57
N GLU A 161 21.82 -12.38 -11.40
CA GLU A 161 22.19 -11.17 -12.12
C GLU A 161 21.32 -10.88 -13.36
N ASP A 162 20.74 -11.95 -13.95
CA ASP A 162 19.84 -11.87 -15.10
C ASP A 162 18.86 -13.06 -15.15
N GLU A 163 17.96 -13.06 -16.13
CA GLU A 163 16.94 -14.10 -16.31
C GLU A 163 17.57 -15.43 -16.74
N ILE A 164 18.61 -15.41 -17.55
CA ILE A 164 19.31 -16.63 -18.03
C ILE A 164 19.97 -17.33 -16.86
N ALA A 165 20.66 -16.58 -15.99
CA ALA A 165 21.26 -17.12 -14.78
C ALA A 165 20.19 -17.72 -13.84
N ALA A 166 19.02 -17.05 -13.68
CA ALA A 166 17.93 -17.56 -12.87
C ALA A 166 17.40 -18.92 -13.37
N VAL A 167 17.18 -19.06 -14.68
CA VAL A 167 16.72 -20.30 -15.31
C VAL A 167 17.80 -21.39 -15.21
N SER A 168 19.01 -21.08 -15.59
CA SER A 168 20.12 -22.05 -15.60
C SER A 168 20.40 -22.61 -14.21
N TYR A 169 20.42 -21.76 -13.19
CA TYR A 169 20.67 -22.19 -11.82
C TYR A 169 19.55 -23.06 -11.25
N THR A 170 18.30 -22.77 -11.64
CA THR A 170 17.14 -23.58 -11.25
C THR A 170 17.19 -24.97 -11.88
N HIS A 171 17.61 -25.09 -13.14
CA HIS A 171 17.66 -26.37 -13.85
C HIS A 171 18.92 -27.18 -13.64
N LEU A 172 20.07 -26.55 -13.38
CA LEU A 172 21.35 -27.27 -13.22
C LEU A 172 21.61 -27.78 -11.79
N ARG A 173 20.81 -27.36 -10.82
CA ARG A 173 20.92 -27.78 -9.42
C ARG A 173 19.70 -28.55 -8.89
N ALA A 174 18.76 -28.85 -9.73
CA ALA A 174 17.59 -29.66 -9.39
C ALA A 174 17.93 -31.16 -9.35
#